data_e81a105cc7a93c8d7ced7eb0f7bc9159
#
_entry.id   e81a105cc7a93c8d7ced7eb0f7bc9159
#
_cell.length_a   1.000
_cell.length_b   1.000
_cell.length_c   1.000
_cell.angle_alpha   90.00
_cell.angle_beta   90.00
_cell.angle_gamma   90.00
#
_symmetry.space_group_name_H-M   'P 1'
#
loop_
_entity.id
_entity.type
_entity.pdbx_description
1 polymer ?
#
loop_
_entity_poly.entity_id
_entity_poly.type
_entity_poly.pdbx_seq_one_letter_code
_entity_poly.pdbx_strand_id
1 'polypeptide(L)'
;MKKLSNKVVFITGGNSGIGKACALKATAEGANVVIADLASADHEATLKELSALGGEHLFVPIDVGNPDSVKAAVAATVQRFGRLDIALNNAGIGGPYSGIHDMPDAVWQRIIDINLTGVFYCVKHELLQFLKQGGGVIVNMASLAGLKAEHGLAPYTAAKHGVLGLTQNIAVQYGEQHVRANAICPYYIETPLIHQAPEAVRLSWIAATPMKRLGQPDEVAKAFIYLASDDSSYCNGTQLILDGGVMC
;
A
#
# COMPACT_ATOMS: atom_id res chain seq x y z
N MET A 1 -13.57 -11.92 -17.71
CA MET A 1 -14.39 -11.55 -16.53
C MET A 1 -13.60 -10.56 -15.70
N LYS A 2 -14.21 -9.52 -15.15
CA LYS A 2 -13.53 -8.57 -14.26
C LYS A 2 -13.20 -9.27 -12.94
N LYS A 3 -11.95 -9.14 -12.45
CA LYS A 3 -11.43 -9.93 -11.32
C LYS A 3 -11.94 -9.48 -9.95
N LEU A 4 -12.37 -8.22 -9.83
CA LEU A 4 -12.83 -7.61 -8.58
C LEU A 4 -14.29 -7.13 -8.65
N SER A 5 -15.11 -7.77 -9.50
CA SER A 5 -16.52 -7.39 -9.68
C SER A 5 -17.26 -7.34 -8.34
N ASN A 6 -17.88 -6.20 -8.05
CA ASN A 6 -18.66 -5.93 -6.83
C ASN A 6 -17.86 -6.01 -5.51
N LYS A 7 -16.53 -6.05 -5.55
CA LYS A 7 -15.69 -5.97 -4.35
C LYS A 7 -15.52 -4.52 -3.91
N VAL A 8 -15.45 -4.30 -2.61
CA VAL A 8 -15.13 -3.01 -2.01
C VAL A 8 -13.65 -3.00 -1.64
N VAL A 9 -12.91 -2.08 -2.25
CA VAL A 9 -11.45 -1.94 -2.11
C VAL A 9 -11.13 -0.64 -1.39
N PHE A 10 -10.49 -0.72 -0.23
CA PHE A 10 -10.01 0.41 0.55
C PHE A 10 -8.52 0.61 0.32
N ILE A 11 -8.08 1.82 -0.06
CA ILE A 11 -6.70 2.11 -0.43
C ILE A 11 -6.20 3.32 0.34
N THR A 12 -5.24 3.14 1.24
CA THR A 12 -4.58 4.27 1.90
C THR A 12 -3.50 4.87 1.00
N GLY A 13 -3.36 6.20 1.01
CA GLY A 13 -2.49 6.91 0.06
C GLY A 13 -2.95 6.73 -1.40
N GLY A 14 -4.27 6.65 -1.61
CA GLY A 14 -4.88 6.30 -2.90
C GLY A 14 -4.97 7.45 -3.89
N ASN A 15 -4.58 8.66 -3.51
CA ASN A 15 -4.75 9.85 -4.34
C ASN A 15 -3.58 10.15 -5.28
N SER A 16 -2.45 9.45 -5.14
CA SER A 16 -1.26 9.66 -5.96
C SER A 16 -0.43 8.40 -6.16
N GLY A 17 0.53 8.45 -7.07
CA GLY A 17 1.55 7.43 -7.27
C GLY A 17 1.01 6.01 -7.41
N ILE A 18 1.58 5.07 -6.66
CA ILE A 18 1.20 3.65 -6.67
C ILE A 18 -0.25 3.47 -6.23
N GLY A 19 -0.68 4.15 -5.15
CA GLY A 19 -2.05 4.03 -4.64
C GLY A 19 -3.10 4.41 -5.67
N LYS A 20 -2.91 5.54 -6.38
CA LYS A 20 -3.79 5.97 -7.46
C LYS A 20 -3.82 4.97 -8.61
N ALA A 21 -2.67 4.46 -9.03
CA ALA A 21 -2.60 3.44 -10.08
C ALA A 21 -3.36 2.15 -9.68
N CYS A 22 -3.23 1.73 -8.41
CA CYS A 22 -3.98 0.59 -7.87
C CYS A 22 -5.49 0.88 -7.84
N ALA A 23 -5.91 2.10 -7.48
CA ALA A 23 -7.30 2.51 -7.47
C ALA A 23 -7.91 2.45 -8.87
N LEU A 24 -7.25 3.04 -9.87
CA LEU A 24 -7.69 3.01 -11.26
C LEU A 24 -7.79 1.57 -11.79
N LYS A 25 -6.80 0.74 -11.48
CA LYS A 25 -6.78 -0.66 -11.92
C LYS A 25 -7.87 -1.48 -11.25
N ALA A 26 -8.10 -1.31 -9.94
CA ALA A 26 -9.18 -1.98 -9.22
C ALA A 26 -10.55 -1.61 -9.78
N THR A 27 -10.78 -0.32 -10.08
CA THR A 27 -12.00 0.15 -10.73
C THR A 27 -12.20 -0.49 -12.10
N ALA A 28 -11.17 -0.53 -12.94
CA ALA A 28 -11.22 -1.18 -14.25
C ALA A 28 -11.57 -2.68 -14.13
N GLU A 29 -11.15 -3.33 -13.04
CA GLU A 29 -11.49 -4.71 -12.70
C GLU A 29 -12.86 -4.87 -11.98
N GLY A 30 -13.65 -3.80 -11.90
CA GLY A 30 -15.04 -3.82 -11.44
C GLY A 30 -15.25 -3.62 -9.95
N ALA A 31 -14.25 -3.14 -9.24
CA ALA A 31 -14.37 -2.82 -7.82
C ALA A 31 -15.07 -1.47 -7.58
N ASN A 32 -15.74 -1.37 -6.43
CA ASN A 32 -16.03 -0.09 -5.78
C ASN A 32 -14.80 0.32 -4.96
N VAL A 33 -14.32 1.54 -5.14
CA VAL A 33 -13.04 1.96 -4.57
C VAL A 33 -13.21 3.11 -3.58
N VAL A 34 -12.61 2.93 -2.41
CA VAL A 34 -12.45 3.98 -1.41
C VAL A 34 -11.00 4.47 -1.43
N ILE A 35 -10.81 5.72 -1.78
CA ILE A 35 -9.54 6.41 -1.64
C ILE A 35 -9.48 7.01 -0.25
N ALA A 36 -8.58 6.52 0.58
CA ALA A 36 -8.29 7.06 1.89
C ALA A 36 -6.94 7.79 1.86
N ASP A 37 -6.96 9.12 2.01
CA ASP A 37 -5.74 9.95 1.90
C ASP A 37 -5.88 11.20 2.77
N LEU A 38 -4.78 11.92 2.97
CA LEU A 38 -4.83 13.24 3.58
C LEU A 38 -5.71 14.16 2.70
N ALA A 39 -6.46 15.07 3.32
CA ALA A 39 -7.29 16.01 2.59
C ALA A 39 -6.41 16.85 1.65
N SER A 40 -6.67 16.77 0.34
CA SER A 40 -5.97 17.52 -0.70
C SER A 40 -6.95 18.00 -1.77
N ALA A 41 -6.58 19.01 -2.52
CA ALA A 41 -7.38 19.52 -3.64
C ALA A 41 -7.47 18.50 -4.81
N ASP A 42 -6.54 17.56 -4.90
CA ASP A 42 -6.43 16.65 -6.05
C ASP A 42 -7.38 15.45 -6.00
N HIS A 43 -8.05 15.19 -4.87
CA HIS A 43 -8.92 14.01 -4.73
C HIS A 43 -10.13 14.06 -5.68
N GLU A 44 -10.66 15.23 -5.99
CA GLU A 44 -11.77 15.37 -6.95
C GLU A 44 -11.36 14.94 -8.36
N ALA A 45 -10.15 15.30 -8.79
CA ALA A 45 -9.61 14.88 -10.09
C ALA A 45 -9.47 13.35 -10.15
N THR A 46 -8.97 12.74 -9.08
CA THR A 46 -8.83 11.27 -9.00
C THR A 46 -10.20 10.59 -9.00
N LEU A 47 -11.17 11.09 -8.23
CA LEU A 47 -12.54 10.55 -8.23
C LEU A 47 -13.19 10.64 -9.62
N LYS A 48 -12.96 11.73 -10.35
CA LYS A 48 -13.47 11.90 -11.73
C LYS A 48 -12.86 10.85 -12.67
N GLU A 49 -11.55 10.60 -12.57
CA GLU A 49 -10.88 9.56 -13.36
C GLU A 49 -11.44 8.15 -13.06
N LEU A 50 -11.66 7.83 -11.77
CA LEU A 50 -12.26 6.57 -11.36
C LEU A 50 -13.70 6.43 -11.91
N SER A 51 -14.51 7.48 -11.77
CA SER A 51 -15.90 7.49 -12.24
C SER A 51 -16.02 7.26 -13.75
N ALA A 52 -15.03 7.72 -14.52
CA ALA A 52 -14.97 7.45 -15.96
C ALA A 52 -14.75 5.97 -16.30
N LEU A 53 -14.21 5.17 -15.38
CA LEU A 53 -14.01 3.72 -15.53
C LEU A 53 -15.22 2.89 -15.06
N GLY A 54 -16.18 3.53 -14.37
CA GLY A 54 -17.38 2.88 -13.80
C GLY A 54 -17.19 2.49 -12.32
N GLY A 55 -18.25 1.95 -11.72
CA GLY A 55 -18.28 1.60 -10.29
C GLY A 55 -18.63 2.79 -9.39
N GLU A 56 -18.66 2.55 -8.10
CA GLU A 56 -18.91 3.59 -7.09
C GLU A 56 -17.62 3.89 -6.32
N HIS A 57 -17.42 5.16 -6.01
CA HIS A 57 -16.20 5.62 -5.37
C HIS A 57 -16.50 6.52 -4.18
N LEU A 58 -15.59 6.51 -3.21
CA LEU A 58 -15.65 7.37 -2.04
C LEU A 58 -14.24 7.89 -1.74
N PHE A 59 -14.13 9.17 -1.42
CA PHE A 59 -12.95 9.72 -0.75
C PHE A 59 -13.22 9.80 0.74
N VAL A 60 -12.26 9.35 1.54
CA VAL A 60 -12.31 9.44 3.01
C VAL A 60 -11.01 10.08 3.49
N PRO A 61 -11.07 11.21 4.19
CA PRO A 61 -9.88 11.80 4.80
C PRO A 61 -9.34 10.86 5.88
N ILE A 62 -8.02 10.59 5.85
CA ILE A 62 -7.33 9.74 6.81
C ILE A 62 -5.94 10.28 7.13
N ASP A 63 -5.57 10.25 8.39
CA ASP A 63 -4.20 10.26 8.85
C ASP A 63 -3.90 8.88 9.45
N VAL A 64 -3.08 8.08 8.77
CA VAL A 64 -2.76 6.72 9.22
C VAL A 64 -1.98 6.70 10.53
N GLY A 65 -1.28 7.79 10.89
CA GLY A 65 -0.62 7.95 12.19
C GLY A 65 -1.59 8.16 13.36
N ASN A 66 -2.88 8.40 13.08
CA ASN A 66 -3.91 8.62 14.09
C ASN A 66 -4.91 7.45 14.10
N PRO A 67 -4.95 6.63 15.17
CA PRO A 67 -5.82 5.45 15.25
C PRO A 67 -7.31 5.76 15.16
N ASP A 68 -7.76 6.91 15.67
CA ASP A 68 -9.17 7.31 15.60
C ASP A 68 -9.55 7.73 14.17
N SER A 69 -8.64 8.38 13.43
CA SER A 69 -8.81 8.69 12.02
C SER A 69 -8.96 7.42 11.19
N VAL A 70 -8.10 6.42 11.43
CA VAL A 70 -8.17 5.11 10.76
C VAL A 70 -9.49 4.41 11.06
N LYS A 71 -9.89 4.35 12.34
CA LYS A 71 -11.17 3.77 12.75
C LYS A 71 -12.35 4.43 12.04
N ALA A 72 -12.37 5.75 11.98
CA ALA A 72 -13.42 6.51 11.31
C ALA A 72 -13.45 6.23 9.80
N ALA A 73 -12.30 6.14 9.13
CA ALA A 73 -12.22 5.86 7.71
C ALA A 73 -12.74 4.47 7.34
N VAL A 74 -12.38 3.43 8.10
CA VAL A 74 -12.91 2.07 7.90
C VAL A 74 -14.42 2.04 8.17
N ALA A 75 -14.89 2.72 9.23
CA ALA A 75 -16.32 2.79 9.54
C ALA A 75 -17.12 3.50 8.43
N ALA A 76 -16.61 4.61 7.87
CA ALA A 76 -17.24 5.32 6.75
C ALA A 76 -17.33 4.43 5.49
N THR A 77 -16.29 3.64 5.23
CA THR A 77 -16.29 2.65 4.14
C THR A 77 -17.42 1.64 4.30
N VAL A 78 -17.53 1.05 5.48
CA VAL A 78 -18.57 0.05 5.79
C VAL A 78 -19.97 0.69 5.79
N GLN A 79 -20.09 1.91 6.29
CA GLN A 79 -21.37 2.63 6.26
C GLN A 79 -21.85 2.87 4.82
N ARG A 80 -20.92 3.21 3.89
CA ARG A 80 -21.27 3.51 2.50
C ARG A 80 -21.58 2.26 1.68
N PHE A 81 -20.82 1.17 1.85
CA PHE A 81 -20.87 -0.01 0.98
C PHE A 81 -21.38 -1.27 1.68
N GLY A 82 -21.62 -1.25 2.98
CA GLY A 82 -22.06 -2.40 3.77
C GLY A 82 -20.98 -3.44 4.06
N ARG A 83 -19.81 -3.31 3.45
CA ARG A 83 -18.70 -4.27 3.53
C ARG A 83 -17.35 -3.65 3.22
N LEU A 84 -16.29 -4.40 3.49
CA LEU A 84 -14.92 -4.15 3.05
C LEU A 84 -14.32 -5.50 2.61
N ASP A 85 -13.94 -5.68 1.36
CA ASP A 85 -13.43 -6.97 0.86
C ASP A 85 -11.91 -7.02 0.80
N ILE A 86 -11.30 -5.92 0.40
CA ILE A 86 -9.87 -5.82 0.11
C ILE A 86 -9.34 -4.51 0.69
N ALA A 87 -8.23 -4.60 1.39
CA ALA A 87 -7.50 -3.43 1.87
C ALA A 87 -6.10 -3.40 1.25
N LEU A 88 -5.70 -2.24 0.73
CA LEU A 88 -4.34 -1.92 0.32
C LEU A 88 -3.76 -0.87 1.27
N ASN A 89 -2.87 -1.28 2.15
CA ASN A 89 -2.13 -0.41 3.04
C ASN A 89 -0.89 0.15 2.32
N ASN A 90 -1.09 1.24 1.59
CA ASN A 90 -0.07 1.83 0.73
C ASN A 90 0.48 3.17 1.27
N ALA A 91 -0.26 3.89 2.11
CA ALA A 91 0.21 5.16 2.66
C ALA A 91 1.59 5.02 3.32
N GLY A 92 2.47 5.95 3.02
CA GLY A 92 3.82 5.96 3.57
C GLY A 92 4.60 7.19 3.13
N ILE A 93 5.67 7.45 3.86
CA ILE A 93 6.60 8.56 3.59
C ILE A 93 8.02 8.03 3.44
N GLY A 94 8.84 8.73 2.66
CA GLY A 94 10.29 8.57 2.68
C GLY A 94 10.90 9.25 3.90
N GLY A 95 12.22 9.35 3.90
CA GLY A 95 12.97 10.08 4.92
C GLY A 95 14.26 10.67 4.32
N PRO A 96 14.94 11.53 5.07
CA PRO A 96 16.24 12.01 4.67
C PRO A 96 17.26 10.87 4.68
N TYR A 97 18.20 10.92 3.78
CA TYR A 97 19.38 10.05 3.83
C TYR A 97 20.31 10.56 4.94
N SER A 98 20.53 9.75 5.98
CA SER A 98 21.36 10.11 7.14
C SER A 98 22.05 8.90 7.72
N GLY A 99 23.24 9.09 8.30
CA GLY A 99 23.84 8.08 9.16
C GLY A 99 22.97 7.82 10.41
N ILE A 100 23.01 6.62 10.96
CA ILE A 100 22.18 6.28 12.14
C ILE A 100 22.50 7.21 13.34
N HIS A 101 23.78 7.54 13.52
CA HIS A 101 24.24 8.40 14.63
C HIS A 101 23.81 9.87 14.50
N ASP A 102 23.49 10.31 13.29
CA ASP A 102 23.04 11.68 12.99
C ASP A 102 21.52 11.77 12.77
N MET A 103 20.78 10.63 12.83
CA MET A 103 19.34 10.59 12.61
C MET A 103 18.60 11.25 13.77
N PRO A 104 17.85 12.35 13.54
CA PRO A 104 17.05 12.95 14.61
C PRO A 104 15.94 12.00 15.09
N ASP A 105 15.78 11.87 16.41
CA ASP A 105 14.76 10.99 17.01
C ASP A 105 13.35 11.29 16.50
N ALA A 106 13.01 12.55 16.30
CA ALA A 106 11.70 12.94 15.77
C ALA A 106 11.47 12.47 14.33
N VAL A 107 12.51 12.40 13.50
CA VAL A 107 12.43 11.88 12.13
C VAL A 107 12.27 10.38 12.17
N TRP A 108 13.05 9.68 13.00
CA TRP A 108 12.89 8.25 13.24
C TRP A 108 11.44 7.93 13.63
N GLN A 109 10.95 8.60 14.69
CA GLN A 109 9.62 8.33 15.22
C GLN A 109 8.53 8.57 14.17
N ARG A 110 8.58 9.70 13.44
CA ARG A 110 7.60 10.02 12.40
C ARG A 110 7.56 8.94 11.30
N ILE A 111 8.72 8.44 10.87
CA ILE A 111 8.77 7.40 9.82
C ILE A 111 8.19 6.09 10.34
N ILE A 112 8.50 5.69 11.57
CA ILE A 112 7.94 4.50 12.21
C ILE A 112 6.42 4.66 12.40
N ASP A 113 5.96 5.81 12.89
CA ASP A 113 4.54 6.06 13.16
C ASP A 113 3.69 5.94 11.89
N ILE A 114 4.17 6.43 10.75
CA ILE A 114 3.43 6.39 9.50
C ILE A 114 3.60 5.04 8.79
N ASN A 115 4.85 4.58 8.59
CA ASN A 115 5.13 3.45 7.72
C ASN A 115 4.96 2.07 8.39
N LEU A 116 4.89 1.99 9.72
CA LEU A 116 4.71 0.74 10.46
C LEU A 116 3.51 0.80 11.39
N THR A 117 3.50 1.74 12.34
CA THR A 117 2.41 1.87 13.31
C THR A 117 1.08 2.19 12.61
N GLY A 118 1.11 3.05 11.57
CA GLY A 118 -0.05 3.36 10.75
C GLY A 118 -0.60 2.15 10.00
N VAL A 119 0.28 1.30 9.45
CA VAL A 119 -0.13 0.03 8.84
C VAL A 119 -0.79 -0.89 9.90
N PHE A 120 -0.22 -0.96 11.10
CA PHE A 120 -0.83 -1.73 12.20
C PHE A 120 -2.23 -1.21 12.56
N TYR A 121 -2.44 0.11 12.63
CA TYR A 121 -3.76 0.67 12.90
C TYR A 121 -4.77 0.32 11.80
N CYS A 122 -4.38 0.41 10.53
CA CYS A 122 -5.22 0.01 9.41
C CYS A 122 -5.60 -1.47 9.51
N VAL A 123 -4.61 -2.35 9.59
CA VAL A 123 -4.79 -3.80 9.73
C VAL A 123 -5.72 -4.15 10.90
N LYS A 124 -5.55 -3.51 12.06
CA LYS A 124 -6.39 -3.75 13.24
C LYS A 124 -7.87 -3.51 12.94
N HIS A 125 -8.20 -2.39 12.30
CA HIS A 125 -9.61 -2.04 12.02
C HIS A 125 -10.17 -2.80 10.83
N GLU A 126 -9.36 -3.13 9.83
CA GLU A 126 -9.70 -4.00 8.71
C GLU A 126 -10.03 -5.41 9.20
N LEU A 127 -9.18 -6.00 10.05
CA LEU A 127 -9.41 -7.32 10.63
C LEU A 127 -10.70 -7.38 11.47
N LEU A 128 -10.98 -6.34 12.26
CA LEU A 128 -12.25 -6.27 13.02
C LEU A 128 -13.47 -6.35 12.08
N GLN A 129 -13.40 -5.76 10.89
CA GLN A 129 -14.45 -5.86 9.89
C GLN A 129 -14.44 -7.21 9.18
N PHE A 130 -13.29 -7.72 8.78
CA PHE A 130 -13.17 -9.02 8.10
C PHE A 130 -13.68 -10.17 8.96
N LEU A 131 -13.37 -10.17 10.25
CA LEU A 131 -13.87 -11.19 11.19
C LEU A 131 -15.41 -11.16 11.35
N LYS A 132 -16.03 -9.99 11.27
CA LYS A 132 -17.49 -9.85 11.32
C LYS A 132 -18.18 -10.38 10.06
N GLN A 133 -17.55 -10.25 8.90
CA GLN A 133 -18.15 -10.59 7.60
C GLN A 133 -17.69 -11.94 7.03
N GLY A 134 -16.77 -12.64 7.70
CA GLY A 134 -16.30 -13.97 7.33
C GLY A 134 -15.12 -14.01 6.39
N GLY A 135 -14.29 -12.97 6.34
CA GLY A 135 -13.03 -12.98 5.60
C GLY A 135 -12.74 -11.68 4.84
N GLY A 136 -11.55 -11.62 4.24
CA GLY A 136 -11.09 -10.48 3.46
C GLY A 136 -9.64 -10.64 2.99
N VAL A 137 -9.14 -9.67 2.23
CA VAL A 137 -7.76 -9.67 1.71
C VAL A 137 -7.05 -8.39 2.12
N ILE A 138 -5.86 -8.54 2.70
CA ILE A 138 -4.94 -7.44 3.01
C ILE A 138 -3.75 -7.54 2.04
N VAL A 139 -3.42 -6.42 1.41
CA VAL A 139 -2.16 -6.25 0.69
C VAL A 139 -1.41 -5.09 1.32
N ASN A 140 -0.24 -5.36 1.89
CA ASN A 140 0.60 -4.33 2.48
C ASN A 140 1.67 -3.88 1.50
N MET A 141 1.78 -2.57 1.28
CA MET A 141 2.86 -1.99 0.48
C MET A 141 4.13 -1.91 1.33
N ALA A 142 4.96 -2.95 1.21
CA ALA A 142 6.29 -2.95 1.80
C ALA A 142 7.28 -2.16 0.91
N SER A 143 8.43 -2.69 0.68
CA SER A 143 9.48 -2.17 -0.20
C SER A 143 10.58 -3.22 -0.33
N LEU A 144 11.44 -3.12 -1.32
CA LEU A 144 12.70 -3.85 -1.34
C LEU A 144 13.54 -3.55 -0.07
N ALA A 145 13.42 -2.33 0.49
CA ALA A 145 14.00 -1.97 1.78
C ALA A 145 13.48 -2.78 2.98
N GLY A 146 12.42 -3.55 2.82
CA GLY A 146 11.95 -4.53 3.81
C GLY A 146 12.66 -5.88 3.74
N LEU A 147 13.46 -6.12 2.70
CA LEU A 147 14.18 -7.37 2.46
C LEU A 147 15.69 -7.21 2.57
N LYS A 148 16.19 -6.04 2.23
CA LYS A 148 17.60 -5.67 2.38
C LYS A 148 17.71 -4.22 2.88
N ALA A 149 18.83 -3.92 3.52
CA ALA A 149 19.08 -2.55 3.98
C ALA A 149 19.27 -1.59 2.80
N GLU A 150 18.73 -0.38 2.95
CA GLU A 150 19.00 0.74 2.06
C GLU A 150 19.87 1.76 2.80
N HIS A 151 20.98 2.14 2.17
CA HIS A 151 21.95 3.06 2.79
C HIS A 151 21.30 4.39 3.17
N GLY A 152 21.50 4.81 4.40
CA GLY A 152 21.01 6.09 4.91
C GLY A 152 19.50 6.15 5.23
N LEU A 153 18.75 5.06 5.08
CA LEU A 153 17.30 4.99 5.32
C LEU A 153 16.93 4.07 6.49
N ALA A 154 17.68 4.13 7.59
CA ALA A 154 17.48 3.22 8.72
C ALA A 154 16.04 3.13 9.24
N PRO A 155 15.30 4.23 9.52
CA PRO A 155 13.92 4.14 10.01
C PRO A 155 12.96 3.56 8.96
N TYR A 156 13.16 3.88 7.68
CA TYR A 156 12.35 3.33 6.59
C TYR A 156 12.59 1.83 6.42
N THR A 157 13.86 1.41 6.43
CA THR A 157 14.26 0.01 6.38
C THR A 157 13.65 -0.77 7.56
N ALA A 158 13.78 -0.27 8.78
CA ALA A 158 13.19 -0.91 9.97
C ALA A 158 11.65 -1.03 9.85
N ALA A 159 10.98 0.06 9.42
CA ALA A 159 9.54 0.05 9.23
C ALA A 159 9.09 -0.98 8.19
N LYS A 160 9.76 -1.04 7.03
CA LYS A 160 9.37 -1.97 5.95
C LYS A 160 9.69 -3.44 6.26
N HIS A 161 10.74 -3.75 7.03
CA HIS A 161 10.94 -5.07 7.62
C HIS A 161 9.82 -5.43 8.61
N GLY A 162 9.41 -4.46 9.47
CA GLY A 162 8.28 -4.63 10.39
C GLY A 162 6.95 -4.93 9.67
N VAL A 163 6.69 -4.28 8.54
CA VAL A 163 5.49 -4.54 7.71
C VAL A 163 5.49 -5.97 7.17
N LEU A 164 6.64 -6.52 6.76
CA LEU A 164 6.73 -7.90 6.31
C LEU A 164 6.45 -8.88 7.45
N GLY A 165 7.02 -8.64 8.64
CA GLY A 165 6.75 -9.45 9.83
C GLY A 165 5.27 -9.40 10.24
N LEU A 166 4.66 -8.21 10.22
CA LEU A 166 3.23 -8.04 10.47
C LEU A 166 2.38 -8.81 9.45
N THR A 167 2.72 -8.74 8.16
CA THR A 167 2.02 -9.46 7.09
C THR A 167 2.04 -10.98 7.31
N GLN A 168 3.19 -11.54 7.64
CA GLN A 168 3.33 -12.96 7.93
C GLN A 168 2.53 -13.37 9.17
N ASN A 169 2.54 -12.54 10.22
CA ASN A 169 1.78 -12.81 11.44
C ASN A 169 0.27 -12.85 11.16
N ILE A 170 -0.26 -11.91 10.36
CA ILE A 170 -1.67 -11.92 9.95
C ILE A 170 -2.00 -13.20 9.20
N ALA A 171 -1.17 -13.60 8.25
CA ALA A 171 -1.41 -14.79 7.42
C ALA A 171 -1.49 -16.08 8.26
N VAL A 172 -0.61 -16.21 9.25
CA VAL A 172 -0.59 -17.37 10.17
C VAL A 172 -1.78 -17.34 11.13
N GLN A 173 -2.11 -16.15 11.67
CA GLN A 173 -3.09 -16.04 12.74
C GLN A 173 -4.54 -16.08 12.24
N TYR A 174 -4.82 -15.58 11.04
CA TYR A 174 -6.18 -15.37 10.54
C TYR A 174 -6.53 -16.17 9.28
N GLY A 175 -5.67 -17.11 8.86
CA GLY A 175 -5.94 -17.94 7.67
C GLY A 175 -7.20 -18.79 7.80
N GLU A 176 -7.47 -19.37 8.96
CA GLU A 176 -8.68 -20.16 9.24
C GLU A 176 -9.98 -19.31 9.19
N GLN A 177 -9.86 -18.00 9.39
CA GLN A 177 -10.97 -17.05 9.29
C GLN A 177 -11.13 -16.47 7.88
N HIS A 178 -10.55 -17.14 6.87
CA HIS A 178 -10.60 -16.70 5.46
C HIS A 178 -10.01 -15.31 5.21
N VAL A 179 -9.01 -14.91 6.00
CA VAL A 179 -8.22 -13.70 5.75
C VAL A 179 -6.91 -14.09 5.09
N ARG A 180 -6.62 -13.49 3.92
CA ARG A 180 -5.30 -13.56 3.29
C ARG A 180 -4.57 -12.23 3.49
N ALA A 181 -3.29 -12.30 3.80
CA ALA A 181 -2.44 -11.12 3.90
C ALA A 181 -1.13 -11.35 3.14
N ASN A 182 -0.80 -10.45 2.22
CA ASN A 182 0.42 -10.52 1.40
C ASN A 182 1.08 -9.16 1.31
N ALA A 183 2.35 -9.11 0.97
CA ALA A 183 3.09 -7.87 0.78
C ALA A 183 3.58 -7.73 -0.68
N ILE A 184 3.60 -6.49 -1.17
CA ILE A 184 4.32 -6.12 -2.39
C ILE A 184 5.58 -5.40 -1.97
N CYS A 185 6.71 -5.76 -2.57
CA CYS A 185 8.03 -5.22 -2.29
C CYS A 185 8.61 -4.55 -3.53
N PRO A 186 8.18 -3.33 -3.87
CA PRO A 186 8.73 -2.62 -5.02
C PRO A 186 10.14 -2.11 -4.72
N TYR A 187 10.95 -2.00 -5.75
CA TYR A 187 12.14 -1.16 -5.76
C TYR A 187 11.74 0.27 -6.15
N TYR A 188 12.53 1.01 -6.89
CA TYR A 188 12.18 2.37 -7.28
C TYR A 188 11.13 2.39 -8.39
N ILE A 189 9.99 3.00 -8.10
CA ILE A 189 8.83 3.14 -9.01
C ILE A 189 8.65 4.60 -9.39
N GLU A 190 8.43 4.88 -10.66
CA GLU A 190 8.20 6.20 -11.25
C GLU A 190 6.97 6.89 -10.64
N THR A 191 7.16 7.67 -9.59
CA THR A 191 6.10 8.33 -8.82
C THR A 191 6.48 9.78 -8.50
N PRO A 192 5.53 10.64 -8.12
CA PRO A 192 5.85 11.99 -7.66
C PRO A 192 6.88 12.03 -6.53
N LEU A 193 6.90 11.03 -5.65
CA LEU A 193 7.88 10.92 -4.57
C LEU A 193 9.31 10.75 -5.13
N ILE A 194 9.49 9.92 -6.15
CA ILE A 194 10.80 9.65 -6.77
C ILE A 194 11.29 10.88 -7.55
N HIS A 195 10.38 11.65 -8.13
CA HIS A 195 10.73 12.87 -8.86
C HIS A 195 11.27 14.00 -7.96
N GLN A 196 11.11 13.92 -6.64
CA GLN A 196 11.71 14.86 -5.70
C GLN A 196 13.23 14.64 -5.55
N ALA A 197 13.73 13.45 -5.91
CA ALA A 197 15.16 13.19 -5.88
C ALA A 197 15.88 13.87 -7.06
N PRO A 198 17.14 14.33 -6.86
CA PRO A 198 17.97 14.88 -7.93
C PRO A 198 18.10 13.89 -9.10
N GLU A 199 18.18 14.42 -10.32
CA GLU A 199 18.28 13.60 -11.54
C GLU A 199 19.46 12.61 -11.48
N ALA A 200 20.63 13.06 -11.04
CA ALA A 200 21.80 12.20 -10.89
C ALA A 200 21.56 10.99 -10.00
N VAL A 201 20.76 11.17 -8.92
CA VAL A 201 20.38 10.09 -8.01
C VAL A 201 19.42 9.12 -8.71
N ARG A 202 18.42 9.63 -9.43
CA ARG A 202 17.50 8.78 -10.21
C ARG A 202 18.23 7.97 -11.29
N LEU A 203 19.17 8.59 -11.97
CA LEU A 203 20.03 7.90 -12.97
C LEU A 203 20.87 6.80 -12.32
N SER A 204 21.36 6.99 -11.09
CA SER A 204 22.08 5.94 -10.36
C SER A 204 21.19 4.74 -10.03
N TRP A 205 19.93 4.96 -9.67
CA TRP A 205 18.96 3.88 -9.42
C TRP A 205 18.65 3.09 -10.71
N ILE A 206 18.48 3.81 -11.85
CA ILE A 206 18.30 3.20 -13.17
C ILE A 206 19.52 2.35 -13.53
N ALA A 207 20.73 2.90 -13.33
CA ALA A 207 21.96 2.20 -13.65
C ALA A 207 22.15 0.93 -12.79
N ALA A 208 21.74 0.97 -11.53
CA ALA A 208 21.79 -0.17 -10.61
C ALA A 208 20.76 -1.26 -10.94
N THR A 209 19.65 -0.90 -11.60
CA THR A 209 18.61 -1.87 -11.98
C THR A 209 19.03 -2.69 -13.19
N PRO A 210 19.04 -4.02 -13.19
CA PRO A 210 19.33 -4.84 -14.36
C PRO A 210 18.49 -4.52 -15.59
N MET A 211 17.18 -4.24 -15.41
CA MET A 211 16.28 -3.84 -16.49
C MET A 211 16.49 -2.40 -16.99
N LYS A 212 17.45 -1.65 -16.43
CA LYS A 212 17.85 -0.29 -16.87
C LYS A 212 16.72 0.72 -16.96
N ARG A 213 15.74 0.60 -16.06
CA ARG A 213 14.62 1.56 -15.90
C ARG A 213 14.07 1.51 -14.49
N LEU A 214 13.30 2.52 -14.13
CA LEU A 214 12.41 2.46 -12.97
C LEU A 214 11.20 1.58 -13.30
N GLY A 215 10.60 0.99 -12.25
CA GLY A 215 9.29 0.34 -12.37
C GLY A 215 8.19 1.38 -12.60
N GLN A 216 7.07 0.95 -13.18
CA GLN A 216 5.92 1.82 -13.40
C GLN A 216 4.82 1.55 -12.37
N PRO A 217 4.04 2.56 -11.93
CA PRO A 217 2.93 2.36 -11.01
C PRO A 217 1.92 1.31 -11.48
N ASP A 218 1.66 1.21 -12.79
CA ASP A 218 0.77 0.20 -13.38
C ASP A 218 1.31 -1.23 -13.22
N GLU A 219 2.62 -1.43 -13.18
CA GLU A 219 3.22 -2.75 -12.93
C GLU A 219 2.95 -3.19 -11.48
N VAL A 220 3.03 -2.26 -10.51
CA VAL A 220 2.65 -2.52 -9.12
C VAL A 220 1.15 -2.75 -8.99
N ALA A 221 0.34 -1.98 -9.71
CA ALA A 221 -1.12 -2.15 -9.72
C ALA A 221 -1.54 -3.52 -10.26
N LYS A 222 -0.86 -4.06 -11.27
CA LYS A 222 -1.10 -5.43 -11.78
C LYS A 222 -0.79 -6.49 -10.72
N ALA A 223 0.31 -6.33 -9.99
CA ALA A 223 0.66 -7.21 -8.87
C ALA A 223 -0.37 -7.12 -7.72
N PHE A 224 -0.85 -5.91 -7.42
CA PHE A 224 -1.94 -5.72 -6.47
C PHE A 224 -3.21 -6.47 -6.88
N ILE A 225 -3.66 -6.34 -8.13
CA ILE A 225 -4.84 -7.06 -8.63
C ILE A 225 -4.67 -8.58 -8.52
N TYR A 226 -3.48 -9.11 -8.82
CA TYR A 226 -3.19 -10.54 -8.65
C TYR A 226 -3.37 -10.95 -7.19
N LEU A 227 -2.74 -10.25 -6.23
CA LEU A 227 -2.83 -10.59 -4.80
C LEU A 227 -4.23 -10.34 -4.21
N ALA A 228 -4.96 -9.39 -4.74
CA ALA A 228 -6.31 -9.03 -4.30
C ALA A 228 -7.40 -10.00 -4.81
N SER A 229 -7.15 -10.69 -5.91
CA SER A 229 -8.13 -11.58 -6.57
C SER A 229 -7.98 -13.04 -6.17
N ASP A 230 -8.91 -13.87 -6.66
CA ASP A 230 -8.90 -15.33 -6.47
C ASP A 230 -7.75 -16.01 -7.24
N ASP A 231 -7.10 -15.33 -8.19
CA ASP A 231 -5.91 -15.83 -8.89
C ASP A 231 -4.76 -16.16 -7.90
N SER A 232 -4.79 -15.56 -6.71
CA SER A 232 -3.82 -15.79 -5.63
C SER A 232 -4.44 -16.47 -4.40
N SER A 233 -5.49 -17.28 -4.58
CA SER A 233 -6.25 -17.90 -3.50
C SER A 233 -5.42 -18.74 -2.53
N TYR A 234 -4.27 -19.26 -2.97
CA TYR A 234 -3.33 -20.01 -2.12
C TYR A 234 -2.08 -19.23 -1.72
N CYS A 235 -2.02 -17.91 -2.07
CA CYS A 235 -0.96 -17.01 -1.62
C CYS A 235 -1.37 -16.36 -0.30
N ASN A 236 -0.66 -16.70 0.78
CA ASN A 236 -0.86 -16.12 2.10
C ASN A 236 0.49 -15.97 2.82
N GLY A 237 0.84 -14.78 3.27
CA GLY A 237 2.13 -14.45 3.86
C GLY A 237 3.25 -14.20 2.86
N THR A 238 2.97 -14.14 1.54
CA THR A 238 3.99 -13.97 0.50
C THR A 238 4.52 -12.54 0.43
N GLN A 239 5.74 -12.42 -0.10
CA GLN A 239 6.44 -11.17 -0.39
C GLN A 239 6.70 -11.13 -1.90
N LEU A 240 5.84 -10.40 -2.63
CA LEU A 240 5.96 -10.29 -4.09
C LEU A 240 6.94 -9.17 -4.44
N ILE A 241 8.12 -9.54 -4.92
CA ILE A 241 9.21 -8.64 -5.27
C ILE A 241 8.99 -8.08 -6.68
N LEU A 242 9.10 -6.76 -6.82
CA LEU A 242 9.02 -6.02 -8.09
C LEU A 242 10.21 -5.07 -8.20
N ASP A 243 11.36 -5.58 -8.63
CA ASP A 243 12.63 -4.87 -8.51
C ASP A 243 13.47 -4.79 -9.81
N GLY A 244 12.98 -5.33 -10.91
CA GLY A 244 13.74 -5.36 -12.16
C GLY A 244 15.03 -6.18 -12.10
N GLY A 245 15.12 -7.14 -11.15
CA GLY A 245 16.24 -8.06 -10.98
C GLY A 245 17.33 -7.60 -10.00
N VAL A 246 17.08 -6.57 -9.18
CA VAL A 246 18.09 -6.03 -8.23
C VAL A 246 18.47 -7.01 -7.13
N MET A 247 17.59 -7.96 -6.78
CA MET A 247 17.83 -8.98 -5.74
C MET A 247 18.43 -10.28 -6.29
N CYS A 248 18.62 -10.41 -7.58
CA CYS A 248 19.19 -11.61 -8.20
C CYS A 248 20.73 -11.62 -8.17
#